data_8f30e4a37e564fc154b21ac00cf42dd1
#
_entry.id   8f30e4a37e564fc154b21ac00cf42dd1
#
_cell.length_a   1.000
_cell.length_b   1.000
_cell.length_c   1.000
_cell.angle_alpha   90.00
_cell.angle_beta   90.00
_cell.angle_gamma   90.00
#
_symmetry.space_group_name_H-M   'P 1'
#
loop_
_entity.id
_entity.type
_entity.pdbx_description
1 polymer ?
#
loop_
_entity_poly.entity_id
_entity_poly.type
_entity_poly.pdbx_seq_one_letter_code
_entity_poly.pdbx_strand_id
1 'polypeptide(L)'
;INQVEIETGEIKTVIKNDKVNELLQGKEVTIESSEGLKSNATVGYKIRFYDKNGKELKVENNEGKSKTSKQKPTVKVAIKEQDIVSVTLGLRLTNKDKVKLENYKYVVTKPNGEIVKEERLSENEREIKLEDLDQNQYYKITIYADFNLNDNKGVKEKEEIGNLVFATKPIATLGSLELKVENKETTNKSAKIEYRIDEERTDKRLIQILNELTI
;
A
#
# COMPACT_ATOMS: atom_id res chain seq x y z
N ILE A 1 -45.35 0.81 12.10
CA ILE A 1 -44.02 1.13 12.64
C ILE A 1 -43.55 2.40 11.96
N ASN A 2 -43.13 3.37 12.73
CA ASN A 2 -42.67 4.66 12.22
C ASN A 2 -41.14 4.87 12.39
N GLN A 3 -40.60 4.18 13.37
CA GLN A 3 -39.19 4.25 13.67
C GLN A 3 -38.67 2.89 14.14
N VAL A 4 -37.48 2.54 13.72
CA VAL A 4 -36.70 1.40 14.22
C VAL A 4 -35.42 1.92 14.80
N GLU A 5 -35.11 1.47 16.00
CA GLU A 5 -33.86 1.78 16.70
C GLU A 5 -33.06 0.51 16.85
N ILE A 6 -31.81 0.52 16.43
CA ILE A 6 -30.89 -0.59 16.56
C ILE A 6 -29.74 -0.16 17.46
N GLU A 7 -29.60 -0.86 18.56
CA GLU A 7 -28.55 -0.63 19.54
C GLU A 7 -27.51 -1.77 19.45
N THR A 8 -26.24 -1.41 19.38
CA THR A 8 -25.14 -2.37 19.30
C THR A 8 -23.99 -1.82 20.15
N GLY A 9 -23.85 -2.35 21.38
CA GLY A 9 -22.93 -1.77 22.37
C GLY A 9 -23.34 -0.33 22.71
N GLU A 10 -22.44 0.63 22.55
CA GLU A 10 -22.71 2.06 22.77
C GLU A 10 -23.28 2.77 21.54
N ILE A 11 -23.40 2.05 20.41
CA ILE A 11 -23.83 2.60 19.14
C ILE A 11 -25.35 2.46 19.02
N LYS A 12 -26.00 3.57 18.73
CA LYS A 12 -27.43 3.65 18.52
C LYS A 12 -27.73 4.21 17.14
N THR A 13 -28.37 3.41 16.30
CA THR A 13 -28.79 3.81 14.96
C THR A 13 -30.31 3.92 14.91
N VAL A 14 -30.80 5.05 14.42
CA VAL A 14 -32.24 5.31 14.29
C VAL A 14 -32.62 5.38 12.83
N ILE A 15 -33.57 4.52 12.43
CA ILE A 15 -34.11 4.41 11.07
C ILE A 15 -35.53 4.94 11.06
N LYS A 16 -35.86 5.85 10.16
CA LYS A 16 -37.17 6.51 10.06
C LYS A 16 -37.66 6.50 8.61
N ASN A 17 -38.95 6.76 8.47
CA ASN A 17 -39.64 6.99 7.20
C ASN A 17 -39.51 5.83 6.19
N ASP A 18 -39.18 6.13 4.94
CA ASP A 18 -39.18 5.16 3.84
C ASP A 18 -38.21 3.98 4.08
N LYS A 19 -37.11 4.21 4.77
CA LYS A 19 -36.16 3.15 5.15
C LYS A 19 -36.79 2.12 6.11
N VAL A 20 -37.75 2.50 6.93
CA VAL A 20 -38.50 1.55 7.78
C VAL A 20 -39.32 0.61 6.91
N ASN A 21 -39.95 1.11 5.85
CA ASN A 21 -40.72 0.29 4.93
C ASN A 21 -39.85 -0.71 4.17
N GLU A 22 -38.63 -0.30 3.81
CA GLU A 22 -37.66 -1.20 3.18
C GLU A 22 -37.26 -2.35 4.12
N LEU A 23 -37.03 -2.06 5.39
CA LEU A 23 -36.77 -3.06 6.43
C LEU A 23 -37.91 -4.06 6.59
N LEU A 24 -39.14 -3.55 6.63
CA LEU A 24 -40.35 -4.38 6.77
C LEU A 24 -40.62 -5.26 5.54
N GLN A 25 -40.07 -4.88 4.38
CA GLN A 25 -40.09 -5.67 3.14
C GLN A 25 -38.95 -6.69 3.05
N GLY A 26 -38.13 -6.83 4.11
CA GLY A 26 -37.02 -7.78 4.16
C GLY A 26 -35.74 -7.30 3.45
N LYS A 27 -35.64 -6.01 3.12
CA LYS A 27 -34.37 -5.46 2.61
C LYS A 27 -33.33 -5.38 3.72
N GLU A 28 -32.09 -5.68 3.37
CA GLU A 28 -30.96 -5.58 4.29
C GLU A 28 -30.65 -4.11 4.62
N VAL A 29 -30.43 -3.84 5.90
CA VAL A 29 -29.91 -2.55 6.37
C VAL A 29 -28.53 -2.76 6.94
N THR A 30 -27.56 -2.13 6.33
CA THR A 30 -26.19 -2.13 6.85
C THR A 30 -26.03 -1.02 7.89
N ILE A 31 -25.57 -1.40 9.07
CA ILE A 31 -25.18 -0.44 10.11
C ILE A 31 -23.68 -0.31 10.03
N GLU A 32 -23.24 0.85 9.59
CA GLU A 32 -21.82 1.20 9.58
C GLU A 32 -21.52 2.08 10.81
N SER A 33 -20.45 1.73 11.50
CA SER A 33 -19.93 2.57 12.56
C SER A 33 -18.44 2.81 12.34
N SER A 34 -18.06 4.06 12.28
CA SER A 34 -16.66 4.48 12.25
C SER A 34 -15.97 4.38 13.62
N GLU A 35 -16.76 4.34 14.70
CA GLU A 35 -16.27 4.35 16.08
C GLU A 35 -16.96 3.28 16.92
N GLY A 36 -16.21 2.64 17.81
CA GLY A 36 -16.72 1.76 18.88
C GLY A 36 -16.81 0.27 18.58
N LEU A 37 -16.95 -0.19 17.34
CA LEU A 37 -16.97 -1.61 17.03
C LEU A 37 -15.56 -2.15 16.71
N LYS A 38 -15.11 -3.14 17.47
CA LYS A 38 -13.86 -3.88 17.15
C LYS A 38 -14.10 -4.81 15.97
N SER A 39 -13.12 -4.93 15.07
CA SER A 39 -13.15 -5.92 14.01
C SER A 39 -13.09 -7.35 14.55
N ASN A 40 -13.65 -8.30 13.78
CA ASN A 40 -13.66 -9.74 14.12
C ASN A 40 -14.20 -10.04 15.53
N ALA A 41 -15.10 -9.21 16.04
CA ALA A 41 -15.68 -9.32 17.38
C ALA A 41 -17.15 -9.77 17.31
N THR A 42 -17.59 -10.53 18.30
CA THR A 42 -19.01 -10.80 18.48
C THR A 42 -19.64 -9.66 19.24
N VAL A 43 -20.67 -9.05 18.67
CA VAL A 43 -21.41 -7.95 19.25
C VAL A 43 -22.87 -8.33 19.45
N GLY A 44 -23.42 -7.97 20.61
CA GLY A 44 -24.86 -8.05 20.85
C GLY A 44 -25.58 -6.91 20.16
N TYR A 45 -26.79 -7.17 19.70
CA TYR A 45 -27.66 -6.11 19.20
C TYR A 45 -29.05 -6.23 19.82
N LYS A 46 -29.74 -5.09 19.91
CA LYS A 46 -31.14 -4.98 20.32
C LYS A 46 -31.87 -4.07 19.35
N ILE A 47 -33.05 -4.50 18.87
CA ILE A 47 -33.87 -3.76 17.94
C ILE A 47 -35.16 -3.34 18.66
N ARG A 48 -35.47 -2.04 18.64
CA ARG A 48 -36.72 -1.50 19.19
C ARG A 48 -37.54 -0.90 18.07
N PHE A 49 -38.83 -1.10 18.14
CA PHE A 49 -39.81 -0.59 17.17
C PHE A 49 -40.71 0.40 17.86
N TYR A 50 -41.00 1.51 17.18
CA TYR A 50 -41.85 2.57 17.71
C TYR A 50 -43.03 2.88 16.76
N ASP A 51 -44.20 3.19 17.33
CA ASP A 51 -45.35 3.66 16.58
C ASP A 51 -45.21 5.13 16.17
N LYS A 52 -46.23 5.68 15.50
CA LYS A 52 -46.28 7.09 15.08
C LYS A 52 -46.30 8.11 16.25
N ASN A 53 -46.63 7.66 17.44
CA ASN A 53 -46.70 8.48 18.64
C ASN A 53 -45.39 8.38 19.49
N GLY A 54 -44.38 7.61 19.00
CA GLY A 54 -43.13 7.37 19.71
C GLY A 54 -43.24 6.35 20.83
N LYS A 55 -44.32 5.58 20.90
CA LYS A 55 -44.50 4.50 21.87
C LYS A 55 -43.79 3.26 21.38
N GLU A 56 -42.94 2.65 22.26
CA GLU A 56 -42.26 1.38 21.94
C GLU A 56 -43.29 0.24 21.81
N LEU A 57 -43.16 -0.53 20.73
CA LEU A 57 -43.96 -1.69 20.46
C LEU A 57 -43.25 -2.94 21.05
N LYS A 58 -44.01 -3.77 21.75
CA LYS A 58 -43.52 -5.03 22.28
C LYS A 58 -43.31 -6.02 21.13
N VAL A 59 -42.06 -6.43 20.92
CA VAL A 59 -41.66 -7.40 19.90
C VAL A 59 -40.83 -8.49 20.56
N GLU A 60 -41.12 -9.74 20.23
CA GLU A 60 -40.34 -10.90 20.71
C GLU A 60 -39.12 -11.09 19.80
N ASN A 61 -38.05 -11.70 20.37
CA ASN A 61 -36.82 -12.03 19.63
C ASN A 61 -36.15 -10.80 18.98
N ASN A 62 -36.18 -9.67 19.65
CA ASN A 62 -35.62 -8.41 19.18
C ASN A 62 -34.16 -8.20 19.59
N GLU A 63 -33.52 -9.22 20.12
CA GLU A 63 -32.10 -9.22 20.53
C GLU A 63 -31.36 -10.39 19.89
N GLY A 64 -30.07 -10.21 19.65
CA GLY A 64 -29.24 -11.26 19.07
C GLY A 64 -27.75 -10.91 19.14
N LYS A 65 -26.98 -11.75 18.49
CA LYS A 65 -25.53 -11.56 18.35
C LYS A 65 -25.13 -11.60 16.88
N SER A 66 -24.26 -10.74 16.49
CA SER A 66 -23.65 -10.74 15.16
C SER A 66 -22.13 -10.65 15.31
N LYS A 67 -21.42 -11.02 14.25
CA LYS A 67 -19.97 -10.90 14.18
C LYS A 67 -19.60 -9.80 13.22
N THR A 68 -18.74 -8.88 13.68
CA THR A 68 -18.18 -7.85 12.81
C THR A 68 -17.21 -8.46 11.79
N SER A 69 -17.07 -7.85 10.64
CA SER A 69 -16.11 -8.27 9.64
C SER A 69 -14.67 -8.12 10.14
N LYS A 70 -13.76 -8.85 9.51
CA LYS A 70 -12.33 -8.70 9.74
C LYS A 70 -11.81 -7.41 9.11
N GLN A 71 -10.76 -6.84 9.69
CA GLN A 71 -10.07 -5.70 9.12
C GLN A 71 -9.28 -6.10 7.87
N LYS A 72 -9.35 -5.28 6.83
CA LYS A 72 -8.56 -5.46 5.60
C LYS A 72 -7.06 -5.44 5.93
N PRO A 73 -6.29 -6.43 5.47
CA PRO A 73 -4.83 -6.40 5.58
C PRO A 73 -4.26 -5.26 4.73
N THR A 74 -3.15 -4.70 5.17
CA THR A 74 -2.45 -3.63 4.44
C THR A 74 -0.95 -3.86 4.45
N VAL A 75 -0.26 -3.44 3.40
CA VAL A 75 1.20 -3.47 3.29
C VAL A 75 1.71 -2.05 3.11
N LYS A 76 2.56 -1.60 4.03
CA LYS A 76 3.34 -0.38 3.83
C LYS A 76 4.63 -0.75 3.10
N VAL A 77 4.86 -0.11 1.96
CA VAL A 77 6.08 -0.24 1.15
C VAL A 77 6.90 1.02 1.34
N ALA A 78 8.21 0.90 1.49
CA ALA A 78 9.13 2.03 1.62
C ALA A 78 10.46 1.72 0.93
N ILE A 79 11.10 2.73 0.35
CA ILE A 79 12.44 2.59 -0.20
C ILE A 79 13.43 2.45 0.96
N LYS A 80 14.29 1.43 0.93
CA LYS A 80 15.43 1.25 1.83
C LYS A 80 16.72 1.70 1.16
N GLU A 81 16.92 1.23 -0.06
CA GLU A 81 18.10 1.56 -0.86
C GLU A 81 17.67 1.85 -2.29
N GLN A 82 18.37 2.74 -2.95
CA GLN A 82 18.07 3.18 -4.31
C GLN A 82 19.35 3.42 -5.05
N ASP A 83 19.48 2.79 -6.21
CA ASP A 83 20.64 2.93 -7.09
C ASP A 83 20.20 3.24 -8.53
N ILE A 84 21.12 3.21 -9.48
CA ILE A 84 20.88 3.55 -10.90
C ILE A 84 20.00 2.49 -11.56
N VAL A 85 20.25 1.21 -11.29
CA VAL A 85 19.57 0.07 -11.94
C VAL A 85 18.95 -0.88 -10.92
N SER A 86 18.91 -0.50 -9.65
CA SER A 86 18.34 -1.33 -8.61
C SER A 86 17.68 -0.52 -7.50
N VAL A 87 16.68 -1.13 -6.84
CA VAL A 87 16.01 -0.57 -5.66
C VAL A 87 15.71 -1.69 -4.68
N THR A 88 16.02 -1.48 -3.41
CA THR A 88 15.59 -2.34 -2.32
C THR A 88 14.41 -1.70 -1.60
N LEU A 89 13.29 -2.41 -1.56
CA LEU A 89 12.04 -1.97 -0.94
C LEU A 89 11.81 -2.74 0.35
N GLY A 90 11.51 -2.03 1.43
CA GLY A 90 11.08 -2.61 2.69
C GLY A 90 9.57 -2.82 2.71
N LEU A 91 9.11 -3.96 3.26
CA LEU A 91 7.72 -4.33 3.39
C LEU A 91 7.31 -4.43 4.86
N ARG A 92 6.15 -3.89 5.19
CA ARG A 92 5.52 -4.06 6.49
C ARG A 92 4.05 -4.45 6.34
N LEU A 93 3.78 -5.74 6.44
CA LEU A 93 2.42 -6.27 6.48
C LEU A 93 1.77 -5.98 7.84
N THR A 94 0.56 -5.43 7.81
CA THR A 94 -0.34 -5.27 8.96
C THR A 94 -1.57 -6.13 8.71
N ASN A 95 -1.72 -7.22 9.47
CA ASN A 95 -2.81 -8.18 9.37
C ASN A 95 -3.28 -8.56 10.79
N LYS A 96 -3.98 -7.61 11.44
CA LYS A 96 -4.37 -7.73 12.86
C LYS A 96 -5.32 -8.90 13.12
N ASP A 97 -6.24 -9.16 12.20
CA ASP A 97 -7.27 -10.18 12.37
C ASP A 97 -6.86 -11.53 11.75
N LYS A 98 -5.59 -11.69 11.41
CA LYS A 98 -5.01 -12.90 10.83
C LYS A 98 -5.86 -13.41 9.65
N VAL A 99 -6.17 -12.51 8.74
CA VAL A 99 -6.85 -12.84 7.49
C VAL A 99 -5.91 -13.70 6.66
N LYS A 100 -6.39 -14.86 6.16
CA LYS A 100 -5.61 -15.71 5.26
C LYS A 100 -5.41 -14.96 3.94
N LEU A 101 -4.18 -14.78 3.51
CA LEU A 101 -3.82 -14.20 2.23
C LEU A 101 -3.59 -15.33 1.22
N GLU A 102 -4.29 -15.27 0.10
CA GLU A 102 -4.08 -16.17 -1.04
C GLU A 102 -3.59 -15.33 -2.22
N ASN A 103 -2.88 -15.94 -3.16
CA ASN A 103 -2.30 -15.25 -4.32
C ASN A 103 -1.55 -13.95 -3.97
N TYR A 104 -0.92 -13.93 -2.78
CA TYR A 104 -0.15 -12.78 -2.28
C TYR A 104 1.07 -12.59 -3.17
N LYS A 105 1.13 -11.44 -3.85
CA LYS A 105 2.14 -11.11 -4.85
C LYS A 105 2.39 -9.63 -5.00
N TYR A 106 3.50 -9.29 -5.64
CA TYR A 106 3.72 -7.93 -6.14
C TYR A 106 3.80 -7.90 -7.66
N VAL A 107 3.48 -6.72 -8.20
CA VAL A 107 3.63 -6.39 -9.62
C VAL A 107 4.35 -5.05 -9.71
N VAL A 108 5.40 -5.00 -10.51
CA VAL A 108 6.12 -3.75 -10.83
C VAL A 108 5.78 -3.35 -12.25
N THR A 109 5.35 -2.11 -12.42
CA THR A 109 4.99 -1.56 -13.73
C THR A 109 5.73 -0.27 -14.03
N LYS A 110 5.98 -0.02 -15.32
CA LYS A 110 6.37 1.30 -15.85
C LYS A 110 5.14 2.24 -15.91
N PRO A 111 5.33 3.55 -16.10
CA PRO A 111 4.21 4.50 -16.21
C PRO A 111 3.25 4.21 -17.35
N ASN A 112 3.70 3.55 -18.42
CA ASN A 112 2.88 3.12 -19.56
C ASN A 112 2.03 1.87 -19.27
N GLY A 113 2.12 1.28 -18.07
CA GLY A 113 1.41 0.07 -17.66
C GLY A 113 2.13 -1.25 -18.01
N GLU A 114 3.29 -1.20 -18.65
CA GLU A 114 4.11 -2.37 -18.92
C GLU A 114 4.55 -3.05 -17.64
N ILE A 115 4.31 -4.36 -17.52
CA ILE A 115 4.75 -5.15 -16.37
C ILE A 115 6.22 -5.49 -16.56
N VAL A 116 7.05 -5.04 -15.60
CA VAL A 116 8.49 -5.34 -15.57
C VAL A 116 8.77 -6.60 -14.77
N LYS A 117 8.03 -6.78 -13.66
CA LYS A 117 8.23 -7.91 -12.76
C LYS A 117 6.93 -8.27 -12.04
N GLU A 118 6.68 -9.56 -11.87
CA GLU A 118 5.60 -10.10 -11.07
C GLU A 118 6.08 -11.35 -10.34
N GLU A 119 5.98 -11.36 -9.00
CA GLU A 119 6.41 -12.50 -8.19
C GLU A 119 5.50 -12.69 -6.98
N ARG A 120 5.41 -13.93 -6.50
CA ARG A 120 4.70 -14.26 -5.26
C ARG A 120 5.50 -13.80 -4.05
N LEU A 121 4.79 -13.41 -3.00
CA LEU A 121 5.33 -13.01 -1.71
C LEU A 121 4.98 -14.03 -0.63
N SER A 122 5.86 -14.17 0.33
CA SER A 122 5.57 -14.79 1.62
C SER A 122 5.09 -13.73 2.62
N GLU A 123 4.19 -14.10 3.54
CA GLU A 123 3.76 -13.19 4.62
C GLU A 123 4.90 -12.78 5.55
N ASN A 124 6.00 -13.54 5.56
CA ASN A 124 7.21 -13.25 6.33
C ASN A 124 8.21 -12.39 5.56
N GLU A 125 7.98 -12.11 4.30
CA GLU A 125 8.85 -11.26 3.49
C GLU A 125 8.89 -9.83 4.03
N ARG A 126 10.11 -9.29 4.16
CA ARG A 126 10.33 -7.94 4.70
C ARG A 126 11.03 -7.03 3.72
N GLU A 127 11.53 -7.59 2.63
CA GLU A 127 12.27 -6.87 1.60
C GLU A 127 12.01 -7.45 0.22
N ILE A 128 12.02 -6.58 -0.78
CA ILE A 128 12.05 -6.94 -2.20
C ILE A 128 13.26 -6.22 -2.79
N LYS A 129 14.15 -6.98 -3.44
CA LYS A 129 15.24 -6.44 -4.22
C LYS A 129 14.87 -6.49 -5.70
N LEU A 130 14.85 -5.33 -6.32
CA LEU A 130 14.61 -5.15 -7.75
C LEU A 130 15.94 -4.79 -8.40
N GLU A 131 16.34 -5.57 -9.38
CA GLU A 131 17.58 -5.42 -10.15
C GLU A 131 17.25 -5.29 -11.64
N ASP A 132 18.22 -4.94 -12.45
CA ASP A 132 18.11 -4.80 -13.91
C ASP A 132 17.01 -3.80 -14.34
N LEU A 133 16.80 -2.75 -13.56
CA LEU A 133 15.90 -1.67 -13.88
C LEU A 133 16.55 -0.63 -14.80
N ASP A 134 15.75 0.00 -15.65
CA ASP A 134 16.22 1.14 -16.46
C ASP A 134 16.62 2.30 -15.54
N GLN A 135 17.69 2.99 -15.90
CA GLN A 135 18.15 4.18 -15.17
C GLN A 135 17.21 5.37 -15.35
N ASN A 136 17.13 6.25 -14.35
CA ASN A 136 16.32 7.46 -14.38
C ASN A 136 14.87 7.22 -14.79
N GLN A 137 14.31 6.08 -14.36
CA GLN A 137 12.97 5.64 -14.75
C GLN A 137 12.07 5.54 -13.52
N TYR A 138 10.81 5.97 -13.68
CA TYR A 138 9.77 5.77 -12.68
C TYR A 138 9.14 4.38 -12.81
N TYR A 139 8.81 3.81 -11.66
CA TYR A 139 8.11 2.53 -11.52
C TYR A 139 7.03 2.63 -10.46
N LYS A 140 6.01 1.80 -10.58
CA LYS A 140 5.02 1.57 -9.51
C LYS A 140 5.09 0.10 -9.11
N ILE A 141 5.29 -0.16 -7.82
CA ILE A 141 5.04 -1.47 -7.24
C ILE A 141 3.64 -1.48 -6.64
N THR A 142 2.89 -2.54 -6.89
CA THR A 142 1.56 -2.78 -6.30
C THR A 142 1.54 -4.16 -5.69
N ILE A 143 1.06 -4.25 -4.45
CA ILE A 143 0.93 -5.50 -3.71
C ILE A 143 -0.53 -5.94 -3.75
N TYR A 144 -0.77 -7.17 -4.20
CA TYR A 144 -2.08 -7.78 -4.33
C TYR A 144 -2.22 -9.01 -3.45
N ALA A 145 -3.43 -9.27 -3.01
CA ALA A 145 -3.81 -10.53 -2.38
C ALA A 145 -5.29 -10.82 -2.59
N ASP A 146 -5.66 -12.10 -2.51
CA ASP A 146 -7.03 -12.56 -2.38
C ASP A 146 -7.29 -12.84 -0.90
N PHE A 147 -8.46 -12.47 -0.39
CA PHE A 147 -8.81 -12.70 1.01
C PHE A 147 -10.32 -12.61 1.25
N ASN A 148 -10.78 -13.20 2.38
CA ASN A 148 -12.15 -13.11 2.85
C ASN A 148 -12.20 -12.40 4.22
N LEU A 149 -13.00 -11.34 4.30
CA LEU A 149 -13.20 -10.57 5.53
C LEU A 149 -14.35 -11.10 6.39
N ASN A 150 -15.04 -12.16 5.97
CA ASN A 150 -16.25 -12.69 6.60
C ASN A 150 -17.37 -11.61 6.69
N ASP A 151 -17.46 -10.78 5.66
CA ASP A 151 -18.43 -9.68 5.52
C ASP A 151 -19.65 -10.06 4.65
N ASN A 152 -19.88 -11.36 4.44
CA ASN A 152 -20.90 -11.94 3.56
C ASN A 152 -20.77 -11.58 2.07
N LYS A 153 -19.70 -10.89 1.68
CA LYS A 153 -19.41 -10.51 0.28
C LYS A 153 -18.49 -11.50 -0.44
N GLY A 154 -18.12 -12.59 0.25
CA GLY A 154 -17.28 -13.65 -0.31
C GLY A 154 -15.78 -13.30 -0.32
N VAL A 155 -15.07 -13.99 -1.19
CA VAL A 155 -13.61 -13.75 -1.39
C VAL A 155 -13.43 -12.51 -2.26
N LYS A 156 -12.56 -11.63 -1.83
CA LYS A 156 -12.10 -10.47 -2.60
C LYS A 156 -10.86 -10.90 -3.36
N GLU A 157 -10.95 -10.88 -4.67
CA GLU A 157 -9.88 -11.31 -5.55
C GLU A 157 -9.07 -10.13 -6.06
N LYS A 158 -7.75 -10.32 -6.17
CA LYS A 158 -6.79 -9.35 -6.71
C LYS A 158 -6.93 -7.95 -6.09
N GLU A 159 -7.19 -7.92 -4.78
CA GLU A 159 -7.30 -6.66 -4.05
C GLU A 159 -5.93 -6.02 -3.82
N GLU A 160 -5.82 -4.75 -4.16
CA GLU A 160 -4.64 -3.95 -3.81
C GLU A 160 -4.61 -3.70 -2.30
N ILE A 161 -3.51 -4.11 -1.65
CA ILE A 161 -3.30 -3.95 -0.21
C ILE A 161 -2.08 -3.07 0.12
N GLY A 162 -1.36 -2.62 -0.87
CA GLY A 162 -0.24 -1.68 -0.74
C GLY A 162 0.33 -1.27 -2.09
N ASN A 163 0.91 -0.08 -2.16
CA ASN A 163 1.62 0.37 -3.34
C ASN A 163 2.69 1.41 -2.99
N LEU A 164 3.59 1.65 -3.93
CA LEU A 164 4.58 2.72 -3.89
C LEU A 164 4.98 3.08 -5.32
N VAL A 165 5.12 4.37 -5.59
CA VAL A 165 5.82 4.87 -6.78
C VAL A 165 7.25 5.21 -6.38
N PHE A 166 8.22 4.74 -7.16
CA PHE A 166 9.64 4.99 -6.95
C PHE A 166 10.34 5.25 -8.28
N ALA A 167 11.58 5.72 -8.22
CA ALA A 167 12.41 5.89 -9.40
C ALA A 167 13.79 5.29 -9.15
N THR A 168 14.50 4.95 -10.21
CA THR A 168 15.94 4.70 -10.19
C THR A 168 16.70 6.02 -10.26
N LYS A 169 17.94 6.04 -9.79
CA LYS A 169 18.77 7.25 -9.86
C LYS A 169 19.27 7.49 -11.28
N PRO A 170 19.38 8.75 -11.72
CA PRO A 170 20.13 9.09 -12.91
C PRO A 170 21.65 8.91 -12.69
N ILE A 171 22.38 8.59 -13.74
CA ILE A 171 23.86 8.49 -13.68
C ILE A 171 24.49 9.76 -13.09
N ALA A 172 23.96 10.92 -13.41
CA ALA A 172 24.47 12.20 -12.93
C ALA A 172 24.40 12.40 -11.40
N THR A 173 23.66 11.54 -10.67
CA THR A 173 23.61 11.59 -9.19
C THR A 173 24.64 10.69 -8.51
N LEU A 174 25.47 10.00 -9.27
CA LEU A 174 26.56 9.17 -8.73
C LEU A 174 27.76 9.97 -8.22
N GLY A 175 27.67 11.26 -8.11
CA GLY A 175 28.73 12.14 -7.71
C GLY A 175 29.28 12.96 -8.88
N SER A 176 30.07 13.96 -8.57
CA SER A 176 30.75 14.77 -9.56
C SER A 176 32.01 14.04 -10.05
N LEU A 177 32.22 14.11 -11.37
CA LEU A 177 33.53 13.78 -11.95
C LEU A 177 34.47 14.93 -11.64
N GLU A 178 35.43 14.72 -10.76
CA GLU A 178 36.43 15.72 -10.44
C GLU A 178 37.68 15.52 -11.32
N LEU A 179 38.13 16.59 -11.97
CA LEU A 179 39.33 16.56 -12.77
C LEU A 179 40.48 17.28 -12.02
N LYS A 180 41.59 16.62 -11.91
CA LYS A 180 42.85 17.22 -11.48
C LYS A 180 43.56 17.80 -12.71
N VAL A 181 43.73 19.10 -12.74
CA VAL A 181 44.36 19.82 -13.86
C VAL A 181 45.70 20.35 -13.37
N GLU A 182 46.77 19.97 -14.04
CA GLU A 182 48.13 20.42 -13.73
C GLU A 182 48.72 21.11 -14.96
N ASN A 183 49.27 22.31 -14.74
CA ASN A 183 50.01 23.00 -15.75
C ASN A 183 51.49 22.48 -15.72
N LYS A 184 51.92 21.78 -16.76
CA LYS A 184 53.23 21.14 -16.80
C LYS A 184 54.31 22.08 -17.38
N GLU A 185 53.97 22.80 -18.41
CA GLU A 185 54.90 23.66 -19.09
C GLU A 185 54.20 24.89 -19.66
N THR A 186 54.79 26.08 -19.49
CA THR A 186 54.24 27.32 -20.03
C THR A 186 55.37 28.08 -20.74
N THR A 187 55.10 28.49 -21.97
CA THR A 187 55.95 29.42 -22.73
C THR A 187 55.17 30.65 -23.08
N ASN A 188 55.81 31.66 -23.67
CA ASN A 188 55.13 32.87 -24.15
C ASN A 188 54.18 32.63 -25.33
N LYS A 189 54.17 31.41 -25.89
CA LYS A 189 53.31 31.03 -27.05
C LYS A 189 52.52 29.74 -26.87
N SER A 190 52.78 28.97 -25.81
CA SER A 190 52.14 27.68 -25.57
C SER A 190 52.02 27.33 -24.11
N ALA A 191 51.01 26.55 -23.75
CA ALA A 191 50.88 25.89 -22.44
C ALA A 191 50.59 24.40 -22.66
N LYS A 192 51.27 23.53 -21.89
CA LYS A 192 50.98 22.11 -21.82
C LYS A 192 50.23 21.85 -20.55
N ILE A 193 48.99 21.42 -20.69
CA ILE A 193 48.10 21.11 -19.56
C ILE A 193 47.90 19.60 -19.55
N GLU A 194 48.15 19.00 -18.42
CA GLU A 194 47.78 17.60 -18.16
C GLU A 194 46.56 17.58 -17.28
N TYR A 195 45.61 16.71 -17.61
CA TYR A 195 44.40 16.49 -16.80
C TYR A 195 44.22 15.00 -16.56
N ARG A 196 43.71 14.66 -15.39
CA ARG A 196 43.38 13.28 -15.01
C ARG A 196 42.15 13.30 -14.08
N ILE A 197 41.49 12.15 -13.97
CA ILE A 197 40.40 11.99 -13.02
C ILE A 197 40.99 12.04 -11.61
N ASP A 198 40.42 12.87 -10.75
CA ASP A 198 40.75 12.87 -9.33
C ASP A 198 39.98 11.70 -8.65
N GLU A 199 40.64 10.53 -8.55
CA GLU A 199 40.04 9.31 -8.00
C GLU A 199 39.70 9.42 -6.51
N GLU A 200 40.33 10.34 -5.77
CA GLU A 200 40.03 10.55 -4.35
C GLU A 200 38.71 11.31 -4.15
N ARG A 201 38.35 12.17 -5.12
CA ARG A 201 37.15 13.02 -5.07
C ARG A 201 36.01 12.53 -5.98
N THR A 202 36.32 11.65 -6.92
CA THR A 202 35.30 11.05 -7.82
C THR A 202 34.67 9.82 -7.16
N ASP A 203 33.36 9.66 -7.32
CA ASP A 203 32.65 8.48 -6.83
C ASP A 203 33.25 7.21 -7.46
N LYS A 204 33.62 6.23 -6.63
CA LYS A 204 34.26 4.97 -7.05
C LYS A 204 33.44 4.19 -8.07
N ARG A 205 32.12 4.30 -8.01
CA ARG A 205 31.21 3.63 -8.97
C ARG A 205 31.29 4.27 -10.35
N LEU A 206 31.44 5.59 -10.40
CA LEU A 206 31.63 6.32 -11.66
C LEU A 206 32.97 5.94 -12.32
N ILE A 207 34.02 5.80 -11.51
CA ILE A 207 35.34 5.34 -11.97
C ILE A 207 35.24 3.92 -12.56
N GLN A 208 34.51 3.02 -11.89
CA GLN A 208 34.30 1.66 -12.38
C GLN A 208 33.57 1.65 -13.73
N ILE A 209 32.48 2.41 -13.87
CA ILE A 209 31.72 2.53 -15.12
C ILE A 209 32.61 3.10 -16.25
N LEU A 210 33.40 4.13 -15.97
CA LEU A 210 34.31 4.72 -16.96
C LEU A 210 35.39 3.73 -17.42
N ASN A 211 35.91 2.89 -16.53
CA ASN A 211 36.87 1.86 -16.85
C ASN A 211 36.26 0.74 -17.72
N GLU A 212 35.01 0.40 -17.48
CA GLU A 212 34.27 -0.59 -18.30
C GLU A 212 33.92 -0.08 -19.70
N LEU A 213 33.79 1.23 -19.88
CA LEU A 213 33.52 1.89 -21.17
C LEU A 213 34.79 2.12 -22.04
N THR A 214 35.98 1.90 -21.48
CA THR A 214 37.28 2.24 -22.13
C THR A 214 37.95 1.01 -22.78
N ILE A 215 37.21 -0.09 -23.01
CA ILE A 215 37.70 -1.32 -23.68
C ILE A 215 37.34 -1.32 -25.14
#